data_62cd74dc14feb302820e1e2c9757f1ba
#
_entry.id   62cd74dc14feb302820e1e2c9757f1ba
#
_cell.length_a   1.000
_cell.length_b   1.000
_cell.length_c   1.000
_cell.angle_alpha   90.00
_cell.angle_beta   90.00
_cell.angle_gamma   90.00
#
_symmetry.space_group_name_H-M   'P 1'
#
loop_
_entity.id
_entity.type
_entity.pdbx_description
1 polymer ?
#
loop_
_entity_poly.entity_id
_entity_poly.type
_entity_poly.pdbx_seq_one_letter_code
_entity_poly.pdbx_strand_id
1 'polypeptide(L)'
;LLKSVADLLDDDLSIASAGLLKNGGVAWVSIELPDNIQTPSGFTIRPQLLATTSHNGSLSTTFKQTATAVVCDNTLSWGLKNNGQVFRSRHSSKSTLKLGDARKALELVHTGGESIVSEIERLSSIDVTKKQFDLIVNQLSPVPTLGDSNQAGVTRAENRQYAVRRLWETDPRVTPWAGTALGVVQAWNTYNHHLKGAETSRTERNMMNTVSGKTDKDDDLVMEVIK
;
A
#
# COMPACT_ATOMS: atom_id res chain seq x y z
N LEU A 1 -18.24 8.11 -11.21
CA LEU A 1 -16.95 7.43 -11.12
C LEU A 1 -16.92 6.19 -12.01
N LEU A 2 -17.76 5.18 -11.78
CA LEU A 2 -17.77 3.94 -12.57
C LEU A 2 -17.97 4.18 -14.08
N LYS A 3 -18.87 5.10 -14.47
CA LYS A 3 -19.06 5.45 -15.88
C LYS A 3 -17.79 6.09 -16.48
N SER A 4 -17.18 7.03 -15.77
CA SER A 4 -15.94 7.69 -16.23
C SER A 4 -14.75 6.72 -16.29
N VAL A 5 -14.76 5.69 -15.45
CA VAL A 5 -13.76 4.61 -15.46
C VAL A 5 -14.06 3.64 -16.59
N ALA A 6 -15.33 3.27 -16.81
CA ALA A 6 -15.72 2.40 -17.93
C ALA A 6 -15.36 2.99 -19.30
N ASP A 7 -15.44 4.32 -19.43
CA ASP A 7 -15.03 5.03 -20.65
C ASP A 7 -13.49 5.04 -20.86
N LEU A 8 -12.71 4.58 -19.87
CA LEU A 8 -11.26 4.45 -19.93
C LEU A 8 -10.79 3.03 -20.20
N LEU A 9 -11.68 2.05 -20.02
CA LEU A 9 -11.37 0.65 -20.26
C LEU A 9 -11.31 0.44 -21.78
N ASP A 10 -10.13 0.57 -22.34
CA ASP A 10 -9.79 -0.01 -23.63
C ASP A 10 -9.56 -1.52 -23.43
N ASP A 11 -9.44 -2.29 -24.50
CA ASP A 11 -9.37 -3.75 -24.49
C ASP A 11 -8.28 -4.36 -23.59
N ASP A 12 -7.30 -3.55 -23.14
CA ASP A 12 -6.15 -3.99 -22.35
C ASP A 12 -6.27 -3.72 -20.83
N LEU A 13 -7.36 -3.09 -20.38
CA LEU A 13 -7.53 -2.75 -18.94
C LEU A 13 -8.71 -3.50 -18.34
N SER A 14 -8.50 -4.04 -17.15
CA SER A 14 -9.55 -4.74 -16.42
C SER A 14 -9.85 -4.13 -15.05
N ILE A 15 -11.10 -4.25 -14.62
CA ILE A 15 -11.46 -3.92 -13.24
C ILE A 15 -11.04 -5.10 -12.35
N ALA A 16 -10.01 -4.88 -11.53
CA ALA A 16 -9.58 -5.87 -10.56
C ALA A 16 -10.59 -6.02 -9.43
N SER A 17 -11.06 -4.89 -8.90
CA SER A 17 -12.04 -4.89 -7.81
C SER A 17 -12.72 -3.52 -7.68
N ALA A 18 -13.90 -3.51 -7.08
CA ALA A 18 -14.64 -2.29 -6.80
C ALA A 18 -15.49 -2.47 -5.53
N GLY A 19 -15.83 -1.38 -4.87
CA GLY A 19 -16.65 -1.46 -3.68
C GLY A 19 -17.07 -0.14 -3.07
N LEU A 20 -17.78 -0.26 -1.97
CA LEU A 20 -18.28 0.84 -1.16
C LEU A 20 -17.70 0.74 0.26
N LEU A 21 -17.37 1.87 0.85
CA LEU A 21 -16.89 2.03 2.23
C LEU A 21 -17.77 3.02 2.96
N LYS A 22 -17.75 3.00 4.30
CA LYS A 22 -18.52 3.91 5.15
C LYS A 22 -20.01 3.92 4.79
N ASN A 23 -20.63 2.75 4.74
CA ASN A 23 -22.04 2.60 4.40
C ASN A 23 -22.44 3.29 3.07
N GLY A 24 -21.60 3.17 2.05
CA GLY A 24 -21.82 3.78 0.74
C GLY A 24 -21.35 5.23 0.60
N GLY A 25 -20.81 5.84 1.65
CA GLY A 25 -20.31 7.21 1.61
C GLY A 25 -19.06 7.41 0.76
N VAL A 26 -18.28 6.34 0.52
CA VAL A 26 -17.09 6.33 -0.32
C VAL A 26 -17.18 5.18 -1.31
N ALA A 27 -16.99 5.47 -2.60
CA ALA A 27 -16.88 4.48 -3.66
C ALA A 27 -15.44 4.41 -4.17
N TRP A 28 -14.99 3.21 -4.51
CA TRP A 28 -13.66 2.99 -5.09
C TRP A 28 -13.71 1.91 -6.18
N VAL A 29 -12.75 1.98 -7.08
CA VAL A 29 -12.50 0.97 -8.10
C VAL A 29 -11.00 0.87 -8.34
N SER A 30 -10.49 -0.34 -8.40
CA SER A 30 -9.11 -0.66 -8.78
C SER A 30 -9.10 -1.20 -10.21
N ILE A 31 -8.30 -0.59 -11.04
CA ILE A 31 -8.05 -0.98 -12.43
C ILE A 31 -6.66 -1.56 -12.47
N GLU A 32 -6.49 -2.74 -13.03
CA GLU A 32 -5.17 -3.36 -13.22
C GLU A 32 -4.75 -3.34 -14.68
N LEU A 33 -3.45 -3.23 -14.86
CA LEU A 33 -2.79 -3.43 -16.15
C LEU A 33 -2.69 -4.93 -16.45
N PRO A 34 -2.71 -5.34 -17.73
CA PRO A 34 -2.71 -6.75 -18.10
C PRO A 34 -1.45 -7.48 -17.65
N ASP A 35 -0.31 -6.80 -17.63
CA ASP A 35 0.98 -7.41 -17.38
C ASP A 35 1.49 -7.16 -15.96
N ASN A 36 1.88 -8.25 -15.28
CA ASN A 36 2.69 -8.17 -14.07
C ASN A 36 4.12 -7.76 -14.45
N ILE A 37 4.75 -6.97 -13.58
CA ILE A 37 6.15 -6.60 -13.72
C ILE A 37 6.97 -7.49 -12.78
N GLN A 38 7.89 -8.27 -13.35
CA GLN A 38 8.86 -9.03 -12.59
C GLN A 38 10.17 -8.25 -12.51
N THR A 39 10.66 -8.05 -11.28
CA THR A 39 11.95 -7.40 -11.06
C THR A 39 13.11 -8.38 -11.28
N PRO A 40 14.33 -7.90 -11.56
CA PRO A 40 15.52 -8.74 -11.64
C PRO A 40 15.78 -9.61 -10.41
N SER A 41 15.43 -9.11 -9.21
CA SER A 41 15.51 -9.88 -7.95
C SER A 41 14.42 -10.95 -7.79
N GLY A 42 13.52 -11.10 -8.78
CA GLY A 42 12.45 -12.10 -8.76
C GLY A 42 11.18 -11.66 -8.05
N PHE A 43 11.10 -10.41 -7.58
CA PHE A 43 9.89 -9.87 -6.99
C PHE A 43 8.88 -9.51 -8.08
N THR A 44 7.63 -9.93 -7.94
CA THR A 44 6.58 -9.67 -8.94
C THR A 44 5.55 -8.70 -8.38
N ILE A 45 5.26 -7.64 -9.12
CA ILE A 45 4.26 -6.63 -8.80
C ILE A 45 3.17 -6.58 -9.87
N ARG A 46 1.97 -6.21 -9.43
CA ARG A 46 0.83 -5.89 -10.29
C ARG A 46 0.54 -4.41 -10.15
N PRO A 47 0.84 -3.60 -11.18
CA PRO A 47 0.50 -2.18 -11.18
C PRO A 47 -1.02 -1.98 -11.24
N GLN A 48 -1.52 -0.99 -10.51
CA GLN A 48 -2.95 -0.69 -10.43
C GLN A 48 -3.19 0.81 -10.38
N LEU A 49 -4.33 1.23 -10.91
CA LEU A 49 -4.88 2.56 -10.71
C LEU A 49 -6.08 2.46 -9.76
N LEU A 50 -5.95 3.05 -8.58
CA LEU A 50 -7.04 3.18 -7.62
C LEU A 50 -7.78 4.50 -7.84
N ALA A 51 -9.02 4.42 -8.28
CA ALA A 51 -9.91 5.57 -8.39
C ALA A 51 -10.91 5.57 -7.22
N THR A 52 -11.05 6.72 -6.56
CA THR A 52 -11.92 6.88 -5.40
C THR A 52 -12.75 8.16 -5.48
N THR A 53 -13.95 8.12 -4.92
CA THR A 53 -14.80 9.30 -4.75
C THR A 53 -15.63 9.19 -3.49
N SER A 54 -16.12 10.31 -2.95
CA SER A 54 -17.07 10.27 -1.85
C SER A 54 -18.35 11.03 -2.18
N HIS A 55 -19.48 10.51 -1.70
CA HIS A 55 -20.78 11.17 -1.79
C HIS A 55 -21.06 12.05 -0.57
N ASN A 56 -20.34 11.85 0.52
CA ASN A 56 -20.49 12.59 1.78
C ASN A 56 -19.46 13.70 1.97
N GLY A 57 -18.69 14.06 0.93
CA GLY A 57 -17.68 15.13 0.99
C GLY A 57 -16.42 14.80 1.81
N SER A 58 -16.28 13.57 2.33
CA SER A 58 -15.14 13.18 3.16
C SER A 58 -13.83 13.04 2.39
N LEU A 59 -13.88 12.83 1.08
CA LEU A 59 -12.73 12.68 0.18
C LEU A 59 -13.02 13.38 -1.16
N SER A 60 -11.99 13.95 -1.75
CA SER A 60 -12.04 14.40 -3.15
C SER A 60 -12.03 13.18 -4.10
N THR A 61 -12.52 13.35 -5.33
CA THR A 61 -12.26 12.33 -6.36
C THR A 61 -10.76 12.26 -6.60
N THR A 62 -10.20 11.08 -6.43
CA THR A 62 -8.75 10.85 -6.47
C THR A 62 -8.45 9.66 -7.36
N PHE A 63 -7.46 9.82 -8.21
CA PHE A 63 -6.80 8.73 -8.93
C PHE A 63 -5.41 8.58 -8.34
N LYS A 64 -5.10 7.39 -7.88
CA LYS A 64 -3.85 7.07 -7.22
C LYS A 64 -3.27 5.83 -7.85
N GLN A 65 -2.02 5.90 -8.25
CA GLN A 65 -1.28 4.72 -8.61
C GLN A 65 -0.98 3.89 -7.36
N THR A 66 -1.13 2.60 -7.47
CA THR A 66 -0.74 1.61 -6.47
C THR A 66 -0.10 0.41 -7.17
N ALA A 67 0.56 -0.43 -6.42
CA ALA A 67 0.96 -1.75 -6.91
C ALA A 67 0.66 -2.79 -5.84
N THR A 68 0.39 -3.99 -6.26
CA THR A 68 0.21 -5.12 -5.35
C THR A 68 1.33 -6.11 -5.55
N ALA A 69 1.99 -6.51 -4.47
CA ALA A 69 2.95 -7.60 -4.50
C ALA A 69 2.21 -8.92 -4.73
N VAL A 70 2.49 -9.60 -5.84
CA VAL A 70 1.76 -10.81 -6.23
C VAL A 70 1.92 -11.95 -5.21
N VAL A 71 3.06 -12.01 -4.53
CA VAL A 71 3.36 -13.04 -3.53
C VAL A 71 2.49 -12.94 -2.28
N CYS A 72 2.04 -11.73 -1.90
CA CYS A 72 1.42 -11.51 -0.59
C CYS A 72 0.20 -10.59 -0.61
N ASP A 73 -0.26 -10.16 -1.77
CA ASP A 73 -1.34 -9.17 -1.94
C ASP A 73 -1.16 -7.88 -1.10
N ASN A 74 0.07 -7.56 -0.71
CA ASN A 74 0.39 -6.30 -0.05
C ASN A 74 0.30 -5.15 -1.03
N THR A 75 -0.46 -4.13 -0.69
CA THR A 75 -0.48 -2.88 -1.47
C THR A 75 0.81 -2.10 -1.20
N LEU A 76 1.52 -1.77 -2.26
CA LEU A 76 2.76 -1.01 -2.24
C LEU A 76 2.48 0.41 -2.72
N SER A 77 2.85 1.41 -1.96
CA SER A 77 2.69 2.83 -2.34
C SER A 77 3.97 3.64 -2.20
N TRP A 78 4.97 3.11 -1.53
CA TRP A 78 6.21 3.81 -1.20
C TRP A 78 7.12 4.13 -2.40
N GLY A 79 7.10 3.31 -3.45
CA GLY A 79 7.87 3.58 -4.68
C GLY A 79 7.31 4.68 -5.55
N LEU A 80 6.12 5.22 -5.20
CA LEU A 80 5.35 6.11 -6.05
C LEU A 80 5.42 7.60 -5.65
N LYS A 81 6.11 7.94 -4.57
CA LYS A 81 6.04 9.28 -3.96
C LYS A 81 6.74 10.38 -4.71
N ASN A 82 7.80 10.08 -5.44
CA ASN A 82 8.67 11.10 -6.02
C ASN A 82 8.12 11.76 -7.31
N ASN A 83 7.01 11.27 -7.88
CA ASN A 83 6.53 11.70 -9.20
C ASN A 83 5.11 12.32 -9.23
N GLY A 84 4.56 12.76 -8.11
CA GLY A 84 3.27 13.47 -8.12
C GLY A 84 2.07 12.63 -8.57
N GLN A 85 2.09 11.33 -8.36
CA GLN A 85 1.19 10.33 -8.96
C GLN A 85 -0.19 10.23 -8.28
N VAL A 86 -0.68 11.31 -7.74
CA VAL A 86 -2.04 11.43 -7.22
C VAL A 86 -2.74 12.57 -7.93
N PHE A 87 -3.68 12.25 -8.80
CA PHE A 87 -4.58 13.24 -9.38
C PHE A 87 -5.79 13.42 -8.46
N ARG A 88 -6.11 14.68 -8.11
CA ARG A 88 -7.24 15.03 -7.26
C ARG A 88 -8.14 16.03 -7.93
N SER A 89 -9.44 15.75 -7.99
CA SER A 89 -10.48 16.68 -8.44
C SER A 89 -11.43 17.02 -7.30
N ARG A 90 -11.72 18.31 -7.11
CA ARG A 90 -12.71 18.73 -6.11
C ARG A 90 -14.12 18.44 -6.62
N HIS A 91 -15.01 18.05 -5.72
CA HIS A 91 -16.44 18.00 -6.00
C HIS A 91 -16.97 19.41 -6.16
N SER A 92 -17.33 19.79 -7.38
CA SER A 92 -18.06 21.01 -7.68
C SER A 92 -19.20 20.68 -8.63
N SER A 93 -20.26 21.48 -8.62
CA SER A 93 -21.38 21.32 -9.55
C SER A 93 -20.99 21.43 -11.05
N LYS A 94 -19.75 21.86 -11.31
CA LYS A 94 -19.15 22.00 -12.66
C LYS A 94 -18.01 20.99 -12.90
N SER A 95 -17.70 20.10 -11.95
CA SER A 95 -16.63 19.10 -12.12
C SER A 95 -17.14 17.91 -12.93
N THR A 96 -17.15 18.06 -14.24
CA THR A 96 -17.08 16.88 -15.12
C THR A 96 -15.66 16.35 -15.04
N LEU A 97 -15.50 15.12 -14.51
CA LEU A 97 -14.28 14.34 -14.68
C LEU A 97 -14.01 14.29 -16.19
N LYS A 98 -13.00 15.00 -16.63
CA LYS A 98 -12.65 14.99 -18.05
C LYS A 98 -11.95 13.67 -18.34
N LEU A 99 -12.35 12.99 -19.40
CA LEU A 99 -11.71 11.78 -19.91
C LEU A 99 -10.18 11.96 -20.05
N GLY A 100 -9.72 13.18 -20.39
CA GLY A 100 -8.31 13.53 -20.42
C GLY A 100 -7.57 13.45 -19.08
N ASP A 101 -8.26 13.65 -17.95
CA ASP A 101 -7.65 13.57 -16.63
C ASP A 101 -7.42 12.11 -16.20
N ALA A 102 -8.31 11.25 -16.60
CA ALA A 102 -8.21 9.83 -16.34
C ALA A 102 -7.18 9.15 -17.29
N ARG A 103 -7.05 9.59 -18.55
CA ARG A 103 -5.96 9.15 -19.46
C ARG A 103 -4.59 9.55 -18.91
N LYS A 104 -4.43 10.78 -18.42
CA LYS A 104 -3.20 11.18 -17.72
C LYS A 104 -2.90 10.32 -16.51
N ALA A 105 -3.92 9.91 -15.75
CA ALA A 105 -3.74 9.01 -14.63
C ALA A 105 -3.26 7.60 -15.08
N LEU A 106 -3.69 7.12 -16.25
CA LEU A 106 -3.20 5.87 -16.83
C LEU A 106 -1.76 5.98 -17.33
N GLU A 107 -1.39 7.09 -17.99
CA GLU A 107 0.01 7.34 -18.36
C GLU A 107 0.93 7.32 -17.14
N LEU A 108 0.46 7.82 -15.99
CA LEU A 108 1.19 7.75 -14.72
C LEU A 108 1.41 6.31 -14.25
N VAL A 109 0.48 5.39 -14.52
CA VAL A 109 0.63 3.98 -14.11
C VAL A 109 1.75 3.30 -14.88
N HIS A 110 1.87 3.58 -16.19
CA HIS A 110 2.97 3.02 -16.99
C HIS A 110 4.34 3.55 -16.54
N THR A 111 4.47 4.85 -16.31
CA THR A 111 5.74 5.46 -15.88
C THR A 111 6.13 5.13 -14.44
N GLY A 112 5.16 4.89 -13.58
CA GLY A 112 5.41 4.58 -12.17
C GLY A 112 5.84 3.14 -11.91
N GLY A 113 5.56 2.22 -12.83
CA GLY A 113 6.04 0.84 -12.73
C GLY A 113 7.58 0.77 -12.64
N GLU A 114 8.27 1.54 -13.46
CA GLU A 114 9.75 1.61 -13.46
C GLU A 114 10.30 2.16 -12.13
N SER A 115 9.64 3.15 -11.55
CA SER A 115 10.02 3.72 -10.27
C SER A 115 9.92 2.71 -9.12
N ILE A 116 8.83 1.91 -9.11
CA ILE A 116 8.66 0.84 -8.12
C ILE A 116 9.72 -0.24 -8.28
N VAL A 117 9.98 -0.67 -9.51
CA VAL A 117 11.02 -1.67 -9.82
C VAL A 117 12.38 -1.20 -9.30
N SER A 118 12.76 0.04 -9.63
CA SER A 118 14.04 0.62 -9.18
C SER A 118 14.16 0.63 -7.66
N GLU A 119 13.08 0.97 -6.95
CA GLU A 119 13.09 1.00 -5.49
C GLU A 119 13.09 -0.41 -4.86
N ILE A 120 12.41 -1.38 -5.46
CA ILE A 120 12.49 -2.79 -5.05
C ILE A 120 13.93 -3.31 -5.17
N GLU A 121 14.58 -3.06 -6.29
CA GLU A 121 15.96 -3.47 -6.51
C GLU A 121 16.92 -2.79 -5.52
N ARG A 122 16.73 -1.50 -5.26
CA ARG A 122 17.50 -0.78 -4.24
C ARG A 122 17.33 -1.41 -2.86
N LEU A 123 16.11 -1.70 -2.44
CA LEU A 123 15.83 -2.33 -1.14
C LEU A 123 16.33 -3.77 -1.05
N SER A 124 16.30 -4.50 -2.16
CA SER A 124 16.83 -5.87 -2.24
C SER A 124 18.35 -5.91 -2.11
N SER A 125 19.04 -4.83 -2.49
CA SER A 125 20.51 -4.73 -2.42
C SER A 125 21.04 -4.28 -1.07
N ILE A 126 20.19 -3.85 -0.14
CA ILE A 126 20.59 -3.41 1.19
C ILE A 126 20.48 -4.58 2.17
N ASP A 127 21.63 -5.05 2.65
CA ASP A 127 21.69 -6.11 3.65
C ASP A 127 21.21 -5.63 5.02
N VAL A 128 20.39 -6.44 5.66
CA VAL A 128 19.87 -6.22 7.02
C VAL A 128 20.10 -7.46 7.85
N THR A 129 20.99 -7.38 8.81
CA THR A 129 21.25 -8.42 9.80
C THR A 129 20.05 -8.58 10.75
N LYS A 130 19.92 -9.75 11.38
CA LYS A 130 18.88 -9.96 12.39
C LYS A 130 18.91 -8.92 13.51
N LYS A 131 20.10 -8.51 13.95
CA LYS A 131 20.27 -7.47 14.99
C LYS A 131 19.72 -6.12 14.52
N GLN A 132 20.02 -5.73 13.30
CA GLN A 132 19.49 -4.49 12.70
C GLN A 132 17.96 -4.57 12.55
N PHE A 133 17.45 -5.71 12.07
CA PHE A 133 16.00 -5.94 11.98
C PHE A 133 15.31 -5.79 13.33
N ASP A 134 15.86 -6.35 14.39
CA ASP A 134 15.31 -6.22 15.73
C ASP A 134 15.29 -4.76 16.23
N LEU A 135 16.31 -3.97 15.92
CA LEU A 135 16.35 -2.53 16.21
C LEU A 135 15.27 -1.77 15.42
N ILE A 136 15.14 -2.06 14.13
CA ILE A 136 14.10 -1.46 13.27
C ILE A 136 12.70 -1.77 13.81
N VAL A 137 12.43 -3.02 14.16
CA VAL A 137 11.12 -3.41 14.73
C VAL A 137 10.82 -2.67 16.02
N ASN A 138 11.83 -2.46 16.88
CA ASN A 138 11.67 -1.70 18.12
C ASN A 138 11.36 -0.22 17.83
N GLN A 139 11.94 0.38 16.78
CA GLN A 139 11.65 1.76 16.38
C GLN A 139 10.24 1.89 15.75
N LEU A 140 9.84 0.93 14.90
CA LEU A 140 8.52 0.93 14.28
C LEU A 140 7.38 0.65 15.27
N SER A 141 7.67 -0.03 16.36
CA SER A 141 6.71 -0.39 17.40
C SER A 141 7.32 -0.26 18.80
N PRO A 142 7.61 0.95 19.26
CA PRO A 142 8.20 1.15 20.58
C PRO A 142 7.26 0.62 21.66
N VAL A 143 7.82 -0.09 22.63
CA VAL A 143 7.10 -0.56 23.82
C VAL A 143 7.03 0.62 24.80
N PRO A 144 5.83 1.10 25.17
CA PRO A 144 5.68 2.17 26.14
C PRO A 144 6.21 1.77 27.51
N THR A 145 6.75 2.72 28.26
CA THR A 145 7.09 2.51 29.68
C THR A 145 5.83 2.38 30.52
N LEU A 146 5.88 1.61 31.61
CA LEU A 146 4.74 1.37 32.50
C LEU A 146 4.25 2.65 33.24
N GLY A 147 4.90 3.79 33.08
CA GLY A 147 4.43 5.09 33.58
C GLY A 147 3.62 5.88 32.56
N ASP A 148 3.84 5.62 31.27
CA ASP A 148 3.28 6.40 30.16
C ASP A 148 2.08 5.68 29.48
N SER A 149 1.84 4.42 29.82
CA SER A 149 0.78 3.60 29.21
C SER A 149 0.23 2.57 30.22
N ASN A 150 -1.00 2.13 29.97
CA ASN A 150 -1.55 0.99 30.67
C ASN A 150 -0.94 -0.34 30.16
N GLN A 151 -1.02 -1.41 30.98
CA GLN A 151 -0.49 -2.74 30.65
C GLN A 151 -0.96 -3.23 29.26
N ALA A 152 -2.18 -2.93 28.86
CA ALA A 152 -2.71 -3.30 27.54
C ALA A 152 -1.96 -2.63 26.38
N GLY A 153 -1.42 -1.44 26.58
CA GLY A 153 -0.57 -0.75 25.59
C GLY A 153 0.77 -1.45 25.39
N VAL A 154 1.41 -1.81 26.50
CA VAL A 154 2.66 -2.59 26.51
C VAL A 154 2.48 -3.92 25.80
N THR A 155 1.52 -4.72 26.24
CA THR A 155 1.24 -6.05 25.65
C THR A 155 0.93 -5.97 24.15
N ARG A 156 0.19 -4.95 23.69
CA ARG A 156 -0.07 -4.76 22.26
C ARG A 156 1.20 -4.47 21.45
N ALA A 157 2.10 -3.66 21.98
CA ALA A 157 3.37 -3.36 21.32
C ALA A 157 4.27 -4.60 21.23
N GLU A 158 4.40 -5.34 22.33
CA GLU A 158 5.16 -6.60 22.40
C GLU A 158 4.61 -7.66 21.43
N ASN A 159 3.30 -7.86 21.41
CA ASN A 159 2.65 -8.81 20.51
C ASN A 159 2.86 -8.42 19.03
N ARG A 160 2.87 -7.12 18.72
CA ARG A 160 3.17 -6.64 17.36
C ARG A 160 4.62 -6.95 17.00
N GLN A 161 5.55 -6.61 17.86
CA GLN A 161 6.97 -6.89 17.65
C GLN A 161 7.21 -8.40 17.43
N TYR A 162 6.61 -9.22 18.28
CA TYR A 162 6.69 -10.69 18.17
C TYR A 162 6.14 -11.17 16.81
N ALA A 163 4.96 -10.69 16.43
CA ALA A 163 4.33 -11.07 15.15
C ALA A 163 5.20 -10.69 13.96
N VAL A 164 5.76 -9.47 13.92
CA VAL A 164 6.63 -9.01 12.82
C VAL A 164 7.91 -9.84 12.75
N ARG A 165 8.54 -10.15 13.89
CA ARG A 165 9.73 -11.02 13.94
C ARG A 165 9.44 -12.43 13.41
N ARG A 166 8.29 -12.98 13.80
CA ARG A 166 7.87 -14.30 13.33
C ARG A 166 7.63 -14.32 11.81
N LEU A 167 7.02 -13.26 11.25
CA LEU A 167 6.86 -13.14 9.80
C LEU A 167 8.22 -13.16 9.07
N TRP A 168 9.18 -12.40 9.56
CA TRP A 168 10.55 -12.39 9.01
C TRP A 168 11.21 -13.78 9.02
N GLU A 169 11.00 -14.56 10.07
CA GLU A 169 11.66 -15.84 10.27
C GLU A 169 10.99 -17.00 9.53
N THR A 170 9.65 -16.95 9.36
CA THR A 170 8.90 -18.16 8.98
C THR A 170 7.85 -17.98 7.90
N ASP A 171 7.47 -16.73 7.56
CA ASP A 171 6.38 -16.53 6.60
C ASP A 171 6.90 -16.61 5.16
N PRO A 172 6.33 -17.48 4.30
CA PRO A 172 6.78 -17.66 2.91
C PRO A 172 6.63 -16.40 2.04
N ARG A 173 5.83 -15.43 2.46
CA ARG A 173 5.68 -14.14 1.79
C ARG A 173 6.82 -13.17 2.09
N VAL A 174 7.63 -13.46 3.11
CA VAL A 174 8.69 -12.59 3.62
C VAL A 174 10.06 -13.25 3.52
N THR A 175 10.16 -14.55 3.84
CA THR A 175 11.43 -15.27 3.92
C THR A 175 12.30 -15.22 2.67
N PRO A 176 11.77 -15.15 1.42
CA PRO A 176 12.63 -15.02 0.24
C PRO A 176 13.49 -13.73 0.23
N TRP A 177 13.05 -12.69 0.96
CA TRP A 177 13.75 -11.41 1.08
C TRP A 177 14.25 -11.14 2.50
N ALA A 178 14.13 -12.09 3.41
CA ALA A 178 14.72 -11.98 4.75
C ALA A 178 16.24 -11.78 4.62
N GLY A 179 16.79 -10.86 5.42
CA GLY A 179 18.18 -10.43 5.28
C GLY A 179 18.38 -9.19 4.42
N THR A 180 17.31 -8.61 3.85
CA THR A 180 17.38 -7.37 3.08
C THR A 180 16.39 -6.31 3.60
N ALA A 181 16.59 -5.06 3.19
CA ALA A 181 15.64 -3.98 3.50
C ALA A 181 14.25 -4.25 2.88
N LEU A 182 14.16 -4.90 1.71
CA LEU A 182 12.89 -5.34 1.13
C LEU A 182 12.16 -6.29 2.07
N GLY A 183 12.87 -7.24 2.68
CA GLY A 183 12.29 -8.16 3.67
C GLY A 183 11.72 -7.42 4.90
N VAL A 184 12.35 -6.34 5.36
CA VAL A 184 11.81 -5.50 6.44
C VAL A 184 10.47 -4.89 6.03
N VAL A 185 10.40 -4.29 4.84
CA VAL A 185 9.16 -3.71 4.29
C VAL A 185 8.07 -4.78 4.17
N GLN A 186 8.42 -5.95 3.64
CA GLN A 186 7.48 -7.05 3.48
C GLN A 186 6.95 -7.57 4.83
N ALA A 187 7.80 -7.74 5.84
CA ALA A 187 7.39 -8.17 7.17
C ALA A 187 6.39 -7.19 7.80
N TRP A 188 6.69 -5.89 7.72
CA TRP A 188 5.84 -4.84 8.27
C TRP A 188 4.50 -4.73 7.53
N ASN A 189 4.52 -4.74 6.20
CA ASN A 189 3.32 -4.67 5.38
C ASN A 189 2.45 -5.93 5.52
N THR A 190 3.05 -7.11 5.56
CA THR A 190 2.33 -8.36 5.81
C THR A 190 1.65 -8.33 7.18
N TYR A 191 2.30 -7.83 8.22
CA TYR A 191 1.65 -7.62 9.51
C TYR A 191 0.45 -6.68 9.41
N ASN A 192 0.62 -5.50 8.82
CA ASN A 192 -0.43 -4.49 8.73
C ASN A 192 -1.63 -4.95 7.90
N HIS A 193 -1.39 -5.68 6.80
CA HIS A 193 -2.42 -6.11 5.87
C HIS A 193 -3.12 -7.40 6.29
N HIS A 194 -2.39 -8.35 6.90
CA HIS A 194 -2.90 -9.71 7.13
C HIS A 194 -3.09 -10.10 8.59
N LEU A 195 -2.39 -9.46 9.54
CA LEU A 195 -2.48 -9.84 10.95
C LEU A 195 -3.12 -8.80 11.85
N LYS A 196 -2.93 -7.51 11.55
CA LYS A 196 -3.44 -6.41 12.37
C LYS A 196 -4.97 -6.38 12.39
N GLY A 197 -5.56 -6.36 13.60
CA GLY A 197 -7.00 -6.21 13.84
C GLY A 197 -7.83 -7.46 13.50
N ALA A 198 -9.15 -7.32 13.64
CA ALA A 198 -10.09 -8.41 13.42
C ALA A 198 -10.15 -8.81 11.93
N GLU A 199 -10.22 -10.10 11.67
CA GLU A 199 -10.28 -10.66 10.32
C GLU A 199 -11.51 -10.18 9.53
N THR A 200 -12.67 -10.16 10.19
CA THR A 200 -13.96 -9.79 9.59
C THR A 200 -14.03 -8.37 9.04
N SER A 201 -13.21 -7.44 9.58
CA SER A 201 -13.16 -6.04 9.15
C SER A 201 -11.87 -5.67 8.40
N ARG A 202 -11.01 -6.65 8.15
CA ARG A 202 -9.65 -6.40 7.64
C ARG A 202 -9.65 -5.84 6.23
N THR A 203 -10.43 -6.41 5.32
CA THR A 203 -10.52 -5.96 3.92
C THR A 203 -11.01 -4.51 3.83
N GLU A 204 -12.11 -4.18 4.51
CA GLU A 204 -12.64 -2.82 4.53
C GLU A 204 -11.64 -1.83 5.14
N ARG A 205 -11.01 -2.21 6.26
CA ARG A 205 -9.99 -1.40 6.91
C ARG A 205 -8.78 -1.15 6.01
N ASN A 206 -8.26 -2.19 5.35
CA ASN A 206 -7.09 -2.08 4.47
C ASN A 206 -7.41 -1.14 3.30
N MET A 207 -8.53 -1.34 2.64
CA MET A 207 -8.97 -0.45 1.57
C MET A 207 -9.17 0.98 2.06
N MET A 208 -9.79 1.17 3.24
CA MET A 208 -9.96 2.50 3.82
C MET A 208 -8.61 3.18 4.15
N ASN A 209 -7.63 2.42 4.63
CA ASN A 209 -6.28 2.93 4.89
C ASN A 209 -5.59 3.35 3.58
N THR A 210 -5.72 2.57 2.52
CA THR A 210 -5.16 2.88 1.19
C THR A 210 -5.80 4.14 0.60
N VAL A 211 -7.13 4.23 0.63
CA VAL A 211 -7.91 5.37 0.12
C VAL A 211 -7.62 6.66 0.90
N SER A 212 -7.47 6.58 2.23
CA SER A 212 -7.19 7.73 3.08
C SER A 212 -5.72 8.17 3.10
N GLY A 213 -4.82 7.41 2.47
CA GLY A 213 -3.38 7.66 2.49
C GLY A 213 -2.70 7.26 3.81
N LYS A 214 -3.35 6.46 4.65
CA LYS A 214 -2.73 5.97 5.89
C LYS A 214 -1.68 4.90 5.58
N THR A 215 -1.92 4.05 4.60
CA THR A 215 -0.91 3.09 4.12
C THR A 215 0.37 3.80 3.69
N ASP A 216 0.24 4.95 2.99
CA ASP A 216 1.40 5.74 2.55
C ASP A 216 2.24 6.24 3.74
N LYS A 217 1.58 6.67 4.81
CA LYS A 217 2.26 7.13 6.04
C LYS A 217 2.94 5.98 6.78
N ASP A 218 2.29 4.82 6.83
CA ASP A 218 2.86 3.62 7.46
C ASP A 218 4.10 3.16 6.65
N ASP A 219 4.05 3.21 5.32
CA ASP A 219 5.18 2.92 4.43
C ASP A 219 6.32 3.96 4.59
N ASP A 220 6.00 5.26 4.69
CA ASP A 220 6.98 6.33 4.94
C ASP A 220 7.78 6.07 6.20
N LEU A 221 7.11 5.70 7.28
CA LEU A 221 7.75 5.42 8.55
C LEU A 221 8.78 4.28 8.42
N VAL A 222 8.42 3.20 7.71
CA VAL A 222 9.35 2.09 7.47
C VAL A 222 10.56 2.56 6.66
N MET A 223 10.31 3.31 5.58
CA MET A 223 11.36 3.81 4.70
C MET A 223 12.29 4.82 5.39
N GLU A 224 11.79 5.58 6.37
CA GLU A 224 12.59 6.51 7.18
C GLU A 224 13.53 5.76 8.13
N VAL A 225 13.06 4.68 8.72
CA VAL A 225 13.83 3.88 9.69
C VAL A 225 14.90 3.01 9.00
N ILE A 226 14.69 2.63 7.72
CA ILE A 226 15.65 1.83 6.94
C ILE A 226 16.81 2.68 6.39
N LYS A 227 16.63 4.01 6.24
CA LYS A 227 17.70 4.91 5.75
C LYS A 227 18.87 5.00 6.72
#